data_c4106df92e791a6fe067613895d4dc11
#
_entry.id   c4106df92e791a6fe067613895d4dc11
#
_cell.length_a   1.000
_cell.length_b   1.000
_cell.length_c   1.000
_cell.angle_alpha   90.00
_cell.angle_beta   90.00
_cell.angle_gamma   90.00
#
_symmetry.space_group_name_H-M   'P 1'
#
loop_
_entity.id
_entity.type
_entity.pdbx_description
1 polymer ?
#
loop_
_entity_poly.entity_id
_entity_poly.type
_entity_poly.pdbx_seq_one_letter_code
_entity_poly.pdbx_strand_id
1 'polypeptide(L)'
;LTGYVKGTSLPVPENLEKIAAFFQVAVAEIDPRLRNDFVVIDSEIERLYKQLDEGNQENLLSYGKSLLTHQKERQKIEKQYHSYSVYDSFAAYQNQKQADIVWFDQKIPYDLAFWIHTDSLEPKYEKGAVVLIKQTYYDQAGAIYAIDFDGQTLIKRVFREANGIRLVSLNKKYSDQIIPLDEEPGVIGKVI
;
A
#
# COMPACT_ATOMS: atom_id res chain seq x y z
N LEU A 1 -44.90 33.17 6.96
CA LEU A 1 -44.77 32.81 5.53
C LEU A 1 -43.69 33.67 4.83
N THR A 2 -43.56 34.96 5.13
CA THR A 2 -42.67 35.90 4.41
C THR A 2 -41.18 35.53 4.48
N GLY A 3 -40.70 34.96 5.57
CA GLY A 3 -39.34 34.49 5.72
C GLY A 3 -38.98 33.27 4.89
N TYR A 4 -39.93 32.36 4.70
CA TYR A 4 -39.73 31.15 3.91
C TYR A 4 -39.69 31.45 2.41
N VAL A 5 -40.55 32.36 1.94
CA VAL A 5 -40.59 32.81 0.53
C VAL A 5 -39.34 33.59 0.14
N LYS A 6 -38.76 34.32 1.09
CA LYS A 6 -37.52 35.10 0.87
C LYS A 6 -36.23 34.30 1.11
N GLY A 7 -36.33 33.04 1.52
CA GLY A 7 -35.18 32.19 1.80
C GLY A 7 -34.36 32.63 3.04
N THR A 8 -34.90 33.54 3.88
CA THR A 8 -34.21 34.04 5.07
C THR A 8 -34.42 33.20 6.32
N SER A 9 -35.36 32.25 6.30
CA SER A 9 -35.57 31.24 7.34
C SER A 9 -36.07 29.93 6.73
N LEU A 10 -35.70 28.83 7.35
CA LEU A 10 -36.13 27.51 6.96
C LEU A 10 -37.35 27.12 7.79
N PRO A 11 -38.34 26.42 7.21
CA PRO A 11 -39.48 25.94 7.96
C PRO A 11 -39.07 24.99 9.08
N VAL A 12 -39.74 25.07 10.23
CA VAL A 12 -39.59 24.04 11.28
C VAL A 12 -40.32 22.75 10.85
N PRO A 13 -39.94 21.57 11.37
CA PRO A 13 -40.44 20.26 10.91
C PRO A 13 -41.99 20.18 10.82
N GLU A 14 -42.66 20.66 11.82
CA GLU A 14 -44.15 20.66 11.84
C GLU A 14 -44.79 21.49 10.73
N ASN A 15 -44.14 22.55 10.28
CA ASN A 15 -44.62 23.39 9.19
C ASN A 15 -44.26 22.81 7.83
N LEU A 16 -43.17 22.04 7.73
CA LEU A 16 -42.78 21.34 6.50
C LEU A 16 -43.84 20.32 6.08
N GLU A 17 -44.35 19.52 7.01
CA GLU A 17 -45.38 18.56 6.75
C GLU A 17 -46.69 19.23 6.25
N LYS A 18 -47.10 20.34 6.90
CA LYS A 18 -48.26 21.11 6.49
C LYS A 18 -48.14 21.72 5.10
N ILE A 19 -46.94 22.23 4.79
CA ILE A 19 -46.62 22.83 3.49
C ILE A 19 -46.64 21.73 2.41
N ALA A 20 -46.01 20.58 2.69
CA ALA A 20 -45.96 19.45 1.79
C ALA A 20 -47.35 18.91 1.47
N ALA A 21 -48.20 18.77 2.50
CA ALA A 21 -49.59 18.36 2.34
C ALA A 21 -50.41 19.36 1.51
N PHE A 22 -50.20 20.66 1.72
CA PHE A 22 -50.91 21.70 0.96
C PHE A 22 -50.58 21.68 -0.53
N PHE A 23 -49.28 21.48 -0.87
CA PHE A 23 -48.79 21.43 -2.25
C PHE A 23 -48.86 20.02 -2.86
N GLN A 24 -49.28 19.01 -2.09
CA GLN A 24 -49.31 17.59 -2.51
C GLN A 24 -47.96 17.09 -3.02
N VAL A 25 -46.88 17.50 -2.39
CA VAL A 25 -45.51 17.10 -2.69
C VAL A 25 -44.86 16.42 -1.51
N ALA A 26 -43.77 15.68 -1.73
CA ALA A 26 -43.05 15.07 -0.63
C ALA A 26 -42.30 16.15 0.18
N VAL A 27 -42.15 15.97 1.51
CA VAL A 27 -41.42 16.89 2.37
C VAL A 27 -40.01 17.12 1.87
N ALA A 28 -39.36 16.11 1.30
CA ALA A 28 -38.05 16.16 0.70
C ALA A 28 -37.94 17.02 -0.58
N GLU A 29 -39.05 17.31 -1.22
CA GLU A 29 -39.11 18.26 -2.35
C GLU A 29 -39.07 19.71 -1.90
N ILE A 30 -39.57 19.95 -0.67
CA ILE A 30 -39.58 21.29 -0.06
C ILE A 30 -38.23 21.60 0.62
N ASP A 31 -37.69 20.63 1.32
CA ASP A 31 -36.37 20.75 1.95
C ASP A 31 -35.43 19.63 1.44
N PRO A 32 -34.55 19.93 0.50
CA PRO A 32 -33.60 18.96 -0.05
C PRO A 32 -32.67 18.31 0.98
N ARG A 33 -32.50 18.92 2.17
CA ARG A 33 -31.69 18.36 3.25
C ARG A 33 -32.39 17.17 3.93
N LEU A 34 -33.72 17.06 3.76
CA LEU A 34 -34.54 15.92 4.18
C LEU A 34 -34.73 14.89 3.07
N ARG A 35 -34.13 15.08 1.93
CA ARG A 35 -33.84 13.96 1.04
C ARG A 35 -32.95 13.02 1.85
N ASN A 36 -33.59 12.06 2.48
CA ASN A 36 -32.92 10.81 2.73
C ASN A 36 -32.56 10.29 1.34
N ASP A 37 -31.33 10.52 0.91
CA ASP A 37 -30.68 9.78 -0.18
C ASP A 37 -30.42 8.33 0.26
N PHE A 38 -31.24 7.81 1.15
CA PHE A 38 -31.60 6.40 1.11
C PHE A 38 -32.47 6.25 -0.15
N VAL A 39 -31.81 6.27 -1.31
CA VAL A 39 -32.25 5.43 -2.39
C VAL A 39 -32.47 4.10 -1.69
N VAL A 40 -33.75 3.71 -1.53
CA VAL A 40 -34.07 2.32 -1.26
C VAL A 40 -33.64 1.61 -2.53
N ILE A 41 -32.31 1.37 -2.60
CA ILE A 41 -31.81 0.33 -3.46
C ILE A 41 -32.44 -0.88 -2.78
N ASP A 42 -33.54 -1.33 -3.38
CA ASP A 42 -34.02 -2.69 -3.20
C ASP A 42 -32.83 -3.54 -3.65
N SER A 43 -31.84 -3.66 -2.73
CA SER A 43 -30.56 -4.23 -3.05
C SER A 43 -30.82 -5.69 -3.37
N GLU A 44 -30.16 -6.20 -4.37
CA GLU A 44 -30.25 -7.61 -4.74
C GLU A 44 -30.10 -8.50 -3.49
N ILE A 45 -29.25 -8.08 -2.53
CA ILE A 45 -29.05 -8.79 -1.27
C ILE A 45 -30.31 -8.78 -0.38
N GLU A 46 -31.07 -7.70 -0.36
CA GLU A 46 -32.31 -7.63 0.41
C GLU A 46 -33.43 -8.54 -0.21
N ARG A 47 -33.47 -8.58 -1.54
CA ARG A 47 -34.37 -9.49 -2.25
C ARG A 47 -34.01 -10.95 -2.00
N LEU A 48 -32.74 -11.28 -2.05
CA LEU A 48 -32.24 -12.62 -1.74
C LEU A 48 -32.54 -13.00 -0.29
N TYR A 49 -32.24 -12.08 0.65
CA TYR A 49 -32.52 -12.32 2.07
C TYR A 49 -33.97 -12.66 2.36
N LYS A 50 -34.91 -11.92 1.75
CA LYS A 50 -36.39 -12.16 1.92
C LYS A 50 -36.86 -13.49 1.33
N GLN A 51 -36.11 -14.09 0.40
CA GLN A 51 -36.45 -15.39 -0.22
C GLN A 51 -35.87 -16.58 0.54
N LEU A 52 -34.95 -16.36 1.46
CA LEU A 52 -34.33 -17.42 2.27
C LEU A 52 -35.23 -17.80 3.44
N ASP A 53 -35.18 -19.09 3.83
CA ASP A 53 -35.71 -19.54 5.12
C ASP A 53 -34.91 -18.96 6.30
N GLU A 54 -35.43 -19.09 7.52
CA GLU A 54 -34.84 -18.52 8.74
C GLU A 54 -33.39 -18.98 8.97
N GLY A 55 -33.11 -20.26 8.77
CA GLY A 55 -31.73 -20.82 8.96
C GLY A 55 -30.71 -20.23 7.95
N ASN A 56 -31.14 -20.07 6.70
CA ASN A 56 -30.31 -19.49 5.67
C ASN A 56 -30.17 -17.96 5.82
N GLN A 57 -31.14 -17.27 6.36
CA GLN A 57 -31.06 -15.87 6.74
C GLN A 57 -30.01 -15.66 7.83
N GLU A 58 -29.97 -16.50 8.87
CA GLU A 58 -28.95 -16.45 9.92
C GLU A 58 -27.55 -16.74 9.38
N ASN A 59 -27.42 -17.72 8.48
CA ASN A 59 -26.15 -18.04 7.81
C ASN A 59 -25.63 -16.85 7.00
N LEU A 60 -26.48 -16.19 6.21
CA LEU A 60 -26.12 -15.02 5.42
C LEU A 60 -25.66 -13.86 6.31
N LEU A 61 -26.37 -13.60 7.40
CA LEU A 61 -26.01 -12.56 8.37
C LEU A 61 -24.67 -12.89 9.08
N SER A 62 -24.47 -14.15 9.45
CA SER A 62 -23.22 -14.61 10.07
C SER A 62 -22.03 -14.43 9.13
N TYR A 63 -22.20 -14.83 7.86
CA TYR A 63 -21.20 -14.63 6.83
C TYR A 63 -20.89 -13.15 6.59
N GLY A 64 -21.91 -12.30 6.49
CA GLY A 64 -21.75 -10.86 6.33
C GLY A 64 -21.02 -10.22 7.51
N LYS A 65 -21.30 -10.62 8.74
CA LYS A 65 -20.59 -10.18 9.94
C LYS A 65 -19.11 -10.60 9.92
N SER A 66 -18.82 -11.82 9.48
CA SER A 66 -17.45 -12.32 9.33
C SER A 66 -16.68 -11.49 8.29
N LEU A 67 -17.27 -11.24 7.12
CA LEU A 67 -16.67 -10.39 6.09
C LEU A 67 -16.37 -8.98 6.61
N LEU A 68 -17.30 -8.38 7.34
CA LEU A 68 -17.13 -7.04 7.91
C LEU A 68 -16.01 -7.01 8.97
N THR A 69 -15.89 -8.06 9.77
CA THR A 69 -14.81 -8.21 10.75
C THR A 69 -13.46 -8.29 10.05
N HIS A 70 -13.32 -9.17 9.07
CA HIS A 70 -12.08 -9.30 8.28
C HIS A 70 -11.73 -8.00 7.53
N GLN A 71 -12.72 -7.28 7.02
CA GLN A 71 -12.49 -5.99 6.39
C GLN A 71 -11.94 -4.95 7.37
N LYS A 72 -12.51 -4.86 8.58
CA LYS A 72 -12.03 -3.95 9.63
C LYS A 72 -10.62 -4.29 10.10
N GLU A 73 -10.32 -5.57 10.27
CA GLU A 73 -8.99 -6.04 10.62
C GLU A 73 -7.96 -5.68 9.55
N ARG A 74 -8.30 -5.92 8.27
CA ARG A 74 -7.45 -5.54 7.12
C ARG A 74 -7.20 -4.04 7.09
N GLN A 75 -8.24 -3.21 7.23
CA GLN A 75 -8.12 -1.76 7.28
C GLN A 75 -7.28 -1.27 8.48
N LYS A 76 -7.32 -1.97 9.61
CA LYS A 76 -6.47 -1.68 10.77
C LYS A 76 -5.01 -1.97 10.46
N ILE A 77 -4.72 -3.11 9.83
CA ILE A 77 -3.37 -3.49 9.40
C ILE A 77 -2.83 -2.48 8.37
N GLU A 78 -3.60 -2.14 7.33
CA GLU A 78 -3.23 -1.17 6.30
C GLU A 78 -2.94 0.23 6.85
N LYS A 79 -3.59 0.63 7.96
CA LYS A 79 -3.31 1.89 8.65
C LYS A 79 -2.05 1.86 9.51
N GLN A 80 -1.67 0.69 10.00
CA GLN A 80 -0.54 0.50 10.92
C GLN A 80 0.74 0.13 10.17
N TYR A 81 0.63 -0.55 9.03
CA TYR A 81 1.75 -1.05 8.27
C TYR A 81 1.81 -0.44 6.87
N HIS A 82 3.02 -0.30 6.37
CA HIS A 82 3.31 0.15 5.01
C HIS A 82 3.79 -1.01 4.17
N SER A 83 3.27 -1.13 2.95
CA SER A 83 3.68 -2.17 2.01
C SER A 83 4.92 -1.77 1.23
N TYR A 84 5.81 -2.73 1.02
CA TYR A 84 7.03 -2.59 0.25
C TYR A 84 7.06 -3.66 -0.83
N SER A 85 7.28 -3.24 -2.09
CA SER A 85 7.48 -4.16 -3.21
C SER A 85 8.94 -4.58 -3.25
N VAL A 86 9.20 -5.86 -3.02
CA VAL A 86 10.54 -6.44 -2.90
C VAL A 86 10.80 -7.36 -4.06
N TYR A 87 11.96 -7.23 -4.69
CA TYR A 87 12.38 -8.01 -5.86
C TYR A 87 13.56 -8.92 -5.51
N ASP A 88 13.67 -10.01 -6.23
CA ASP A 88 14.82 -10.92 -6.12
C ASP A 88 16.10 -10.30 -6.67
N SER A 89 15.99 -9.48 -7.72
CA SER A 89 17.11 -8.86 -8.40
C SER A 89 16.70 -7.60 -9.16
N PHE A 90 17.69 -6.81 -9.58
CA PHE A 90 17.45 -5.65 -10.44
C PHE A 90 16.91 -6.06 -11.82
N ALA A 91 17.39 -7.18 -12.36
CA ALA A 91 16.85 -7.74 -13.60
C ALA A 91 15.36 -8.15 -13.45
N ALA A 92 14.95 -8.65 -12.28
CA ALA A 92 13.54 -8.94 -12.01
C ALA A 92 12.69 -7.66 -12.00
N TYR A 93 13.19 -6.58 -11.40
CA TYR A 93 12.55 -5.27 -11.44
C TYR A 93 12.45 -4.71 -12.87
N GLN A 94 13.55 -4.69 -13.63
CA GLN A 94 13.58 -4.18 -15.01
C GLN A 94 12.63 -4.95 -15.94
N ASN A 95 12.51 -6.26 -15.76
CA ASN A 95 11.63 -7.12 -16.54
C ASN A 95 10.19 -7.15 -16.01
N GLN A 96 9.82 -6.27 -15.08
CA GLN A 96 8.48 -6.14 -14.50
C GLN A 96 7.93 -7.48 -13.96
N LYS A 97 8.82 -8.32 -13.41
CA LYS A 97 8.38 -9.53 -12.72
C LYS A 97 7.58 -9.17 -11.48
N GLN A 98 6.73 -10.09 -11.06
CA GLN A 98 5.94 -9.91 -9.85
C GLN A 98 6.86 -9.73 -8.64
N ALA A 99 6.61 -8.65 -7.87
CA ALA A 99 7.28 -8.39 -6.61
C ALA A 99 6.58 -9.12 -5.46
N ASP A 100 7.35 -9.50 -4.46
CA ASP A 100 6.80 -9.87 -3.16
C ASP A 100 6.35 -8.63 -2.40
N ILE A 101 5.29 -8.75 -1.61
CA ILE A 101 4.82 -7.66 -0.77
C ILE A 101 5.18 -7.94 0.67
N VAL A 102 5.99 -7.07 1.24
CA VAL A 102 6.37 -7.09 2.66
C VAL A 102 5.75 -5.91 3.39
N TRP A 103 5.28 -6.15 4.60
CA TRP A 103 4.63 -5.12 5.41
C TRP A 103 5.53 -4.75 6.58
N PHE A 104 5.70 -3.45 6.81
CA PHE A 104 6.52 -2.91 7.90
C PHE A 104 5.80 -1.74 8.58
N ASP A 105 6.00 -1.57 9.89
CA ASP A 105 5.31 -0.57 10.70
C ASP A 105 5.86 0.86 10.55
N GLN A 106 6.98 1.02 9.86
CA GLN A 106 7.58 2.31 9.59
C GLN A 106 7.47 2.67 8.11
N LYS A 107 7.19 3.93 7.83
CA LYS A 107 7.22 4.48 6.47
C LYS A 107 8.62 5.00 6.16
N ILE A 108 9.38 4.25 5.40
CA ILE A 108 10.74 4.60 4.97
C ILE A 108 10.69 4.96 3.48
N PRO A 109 11.09 6.18 3.08
CA PRO A 109 11.17 6.54 1.66
C PRO A 109 12.29 5.76 0.98
N TYR A 110 11.95 5.02 -0.06
CA TYR A 110 12.85 4.18 -0.84
C TYR A 110 12.49 4.25 -2.33
N ASP A 111 13.42 3.82 -3.18
CA ASP A 111 13.17 3.71 -4.61
C ASP A 111 13.04 2.25 -5.04
N LEU A 112 13.86 1.35 -4.50
CA LEU A 112 13.85 -0.08 -4.76
C LEU A 112 14.05 -0.87 -3.46
N ALA A 113 13.57 -2.13 -3.44
CA ALA A 113 13.84 -3.05 -2.35
C ALA A 113 14.21 -4.43 -2.90
N PHE A 114 15.20 -5.08 -2.26
CA PHE A 114 15.70 -6.38 -2.65
C PHE A 114 15.81 -7.33 -1.47
N TRP A 115 15.62 -8.62 -1.75
CA TRP A 115 15.94 -9.69 -0.82
C TRP A 115 17.45 -9.91 -0.70
N ILE A 116 17.94 -10.16 0.50
CA ILE A 116 19.33 -10.63 0.73
C ILE A 116 19.34 -12.15 0.64
N HIS A 117 19.93 -12.67 -0.44
CA HIS A 117 19.96 -14.13 -0.68
C HIS A 117 21.17 -14.83 -0.04
N THR A 118 22.17 -14.09 0.43
CA THR A 118 23.42 -14.64 0.98
C THR A 118 23.70 -14.10 2.38
N ASP A 119 24.52 -14.79 3.14
CA ASP A 119 24.98 -14.35 4.45
C ASP A 119 26.23 -13.41 4.38
N SER A 120 26.52 -12.90 3.21
CA SER A 120 27.72 -12.05 2.97
C SER A 120 27.70 -10.71 3.70
N LEU A 121 26.55 -10.27 4.16
CA LEU A 121 26.36 -9.03 4.91
C LEU A 121 26.13 -9.24 6.41
N GLU A 122 26.18 -10.48 6.88
CA GLU A 122 26.12 -10.77 8.31
C GLU A 122 27.37 -10.25 9.05
N PRO A 123 27.23 -9.84 10.32
CA PRO A 123 26.01 -9.93 11.15
C PRO A 123 25.04 -8.75 10.99
N LYS A 124 25.33 -7.77 10.15
CA LYS A 124 24.51 -6.53 10.08
C LYS A 124 23.15 -6.77 9.40
N TYR A 125 23.15 -7.56 8.35
CA TYR A 125 21.93 -7.96 7.64
C TYR A 125 21.95 -9.47 7.46
N GLU A 126 20.92 -10.13 7.93
CA GLU A 126 20.78 -11.58 7.83
C GLU A 126 20.34 -12.01 6.44
N LYS A 127 20.67 -13.22 6.05
CA LYS A 127 20.09 -13.86 4.87
C LYS A 127 18.57 -13.94 5.02
N GLY A 128 17.83 -13.57 3.98
CA GLY A 128 16.36 -13.47 3.97
C GLY A 128 15.83 -12.12 4.47
N ALA A 129 16.68 -11.19 4.88
CA ALA A 129 16.26 -9.82 5.16
C ALA A 129 15.99 -9.02 3.88
N VAL A 130 15.22 -7.94 4.01
CA VAL A 130 14.98 -6.97 2.94
C VAL A 130 15.87 -5.77 3.15
N VAL A 131 16.49 -5.29 2.07
CA VAL A 131 17.18 -4.00 2.04
C VAL A 131 16.43 -3.00 1.19
N LEU A 132 16.34 -1.78 1.69
CA LEU A 132 15.78 -0.65 0.98
C LEU A 132 16.91 0.13 0.30
N ILE A 133 16.71 0.51 -0.94
CA ILE A 133 17.70 1.18 -1.78
C ILE A 133 17.19 2.56 -2.15
N LYS A 134 18.06 3.54 -1.98
CA LYS A 134 17.92 4.86 -2.58
C LYS A 134 18.74 4.92 -3.84
N GLN A 135 18.11 5.13 -5.00
CA GLN A 135 18.83 5.27 -6.26
C GLN A 135 19.74 6.48 -6.21
N THR A 136 21.02 6.24 -6.37
CA THR A 136 22.05 7.28 -6.38
C THR A 136 23.29 6.76 -7.08
N TYR A 137 24.12 7.68 -7.54
CA TYR A 137 25.48 7.35 -7.97
C TYR A 137 26.36 7.02 -6.75
N TYR A 138 27.52 6.46 -7.00
CA TYR A 138 28.51 6.23 -5.96
C TYR A 138 28.96 7.57 -5.34
N ASP A 139 28.63 7.76 -4.07
CA ASP A 139 28.86 9.01 -3.33
C ASP A 139 29.70 8.83 -2.07
N GLN A 140 29.84 7.59 -1.56
CA GLN A 140 30.50 7.34 -0.28
C GLN A 140 31.29 6.04 -0.28
N ALA A 141 32.59 6.12 -0.08
CA ALA A 141 33.44 4.96 0.06
C ALA A 141 33.08 4.11 1.28
N GLY A 142 32.96 2.79 1.08
CA GLY A 142 32.67 1.85 2.14
C GLY A 142 31.21 1.81 2.60
N ALA A 143 30.32 2.59 2.00
CA ALA A 143 28.87 2.39 2.16
C ALA A 143 28.42 1.14 1.42
N ILE A 144 27.23 0.64 1.77
CA ILE A 144 26.66 -0.55 1.14
C ILE A 144 25.80 -0.08 -0.04
N TYR A 145 26.06 -0.67 -1.20
CA TYR A 145 25.34 -0.41 -2.45
C TYR A 145 24.79 -1.71 -3.03
N ALA A 146 23.74 -1.59 -3.78
CA ALA A 146 23.31 -2.58 -4.74
C ALA A 146 24.01 -2.28 -6.08
N ILE A 147 24.69 -3.30 -6.63
CA ILE A 147 25.44 -3.26 -7.88
C ILE A 147 24.81 -4.26 -8.84
N ASP A 148 24.54 -3.82 -10.06
CA ASP A 148 24.21 -4.72 -11.17
C ASP A 148 25.49 -5.13 -11.88
N PHE A 149 25.75 -6.43 -11.89
CA PHE A 149 26.91 -6.97 -12.54
C PHE A 149 26.64 -8.37 -13.08
N ASP A 150 26.86 -8.59 -14.36
CA ASP A 150 26.60 -9.87 -15.05
C ASP A 150 25.20 -10.42 -14.78
N GLY A 151 24.18 -9.53 -14.82
CA GLY A 151 22.77 -9.86 -14.55
C GLY A 151 22.46 -10.23 -13.10
N GLN A 152 23.41 -10.08 -12.20
CA GLN A 152 23.25 -10.32 -10.77
C GLN A 152 23.19 -9.02 -9.99
N THR A 153 22.36 -9.00 -8.94
CA THR A 153 22.30 -7.90 -7.98
C THR A 153 23.19 -8.22 -6.78
N LEU A 154 24.34 -7.55 -6.71
CA LEU A 154 25.30 -7.73 -5.64
C LEU A 154 25.12 -6.63 -4.59
N ILE A 155 24.83 -6.97 -3.35
CA ILE A 155 24.71 -6.04 -2.25
C ILE A 155 25.96 -6.15 -1.38
N LYS A 156 26.83 -5.12 -1.44
CA LYS A 156 28.17 -5.16 -0.82
C LYS A 156 28.58 -3.77 -0.35
N ARG A 157 29.59 -3.71 0.51
CA ARG A 157 30.34 -2.47 0.72
C ARG A 157 31.19 -2.18 -0.51
N VAL A 158 31.15 -0.94 -0.97
CA VAL A 158 31.77 -0.57 -2.24
C VAL A 158 32.88 0.43 -2.01
N PHE A 159 34.04 0.15 -2.65
CA PHE A 159 35.20 1.06 -2.71
C PHE A 159 35.56 1.25 -4.17
N ARG A 160 35.70 2.50 -4.60
CA ARG A 160 36.23 2.82 -5.93
C ARG A 160 37.75 2.88 -5.88
N GLU A 161 38.38 2.12 -6.73
CA GLU A 161 39.81 2.06 -6.89
C GLU A 161 40.24 2.52 -8.29
N ALA A 162 41.50 2.70 -8.53
CA ALA A 162 42.03 3.19 -9.82
C ALA A 162 41.71 2.24 -10.98
N ASN A 163 41.66 0.95 -10.71
CA ASN A 163 41.49 -0.12 -11.71
C ASN A 163 40.08 -0.75 -11.68
N GLY A 164 39.18 -0.31 -10.83
CA GLY A 164 37.87 -0.94 -10.72
C GLY A 164 37.06 -0.57 -9.49
N ILE A 165 36.03 -1.37 -9.23
CA ILE A 165 35.22 -1.30 -8.02
C ILE A 165 35.54 -2.51 -7.15
N ARG A 166 35.97 -2.29 -5.91
CA ARG A 166 36.18 -3.34 -4.93
C ARG A 166 34.90 -3.53 -4.10
N LEU A 167 34.38 -4.74 -4.15
CA LEU A 167 33.21 -5.20 -3.40
C LEU A 167 33.65 -5.99 -2.17
N VAL A 168 33.25 -5.53 -1.01
CA VAL A 168 33.64 -6.10 0.28
C VAL A 168 32.42 -6.64 1.00
N SER A 169 32.48 -7.92 1.38
CA SER A 169 31.49 -8.54 2.25
C SER A 169 31.71 -8.13 3.71
N LEU A 170 30.66 -8.01 4.50
CA LEU A 170 30.79 -7.82 5.95
C LEU A 170 31.23 -9.11 6.63
N ASN A 171 30.73 -10.25 6.13
CA ASN A 171 31.14 -11.56 6.60
C ASN A 171 32.53 -11.91 6.07
N LYS A 172 33.48 -12.01 6.99
CA LYS A 172 34.90 -12.23 6.68
C LYS A 172 35.24 -13.58 6.02
N LYS A 173 34.28 -14.51 5.96
CA LYS A 173 34.48 -15.78 5.22
C LYS A 173 34.52 -15.57 3.71
N TYR A 174 34.08 -14.42 3.21
CA TYR A 174 34.13 -14.07 1.80
C TYR A 174 35.29 -13.13 1.51
N SER A 175 36.06 -13.45 0.49
CA SER A 175 37.13 -12.58 -0.02
C SER A 175 36.52 -11.36 -0.74
N ASP A 176 37.27 -10.28 -0.77
CA ASP A 176 36.99 -9.11 -1.57
C ASP A 176 36.97 -9.49 -3.06
N GLN A 177 36.09 -8.88 -3.82
CA GLN A 177 36.01 -9.01 -5.28
C GLN A 177 36.34 -7.66 -5.92
N ILE A 178 37.20 -7.64 -6.91
CA ILE A 178 37.45 -6.45 -7.73
C ILE A 178 36.80 -6.67 -9.07
N ILE A 179 35.93 -5.75 -9.49
CA ILE A 179 35.32 -5.71 -10.81
C ILE A 179 36.00 -4.58 -11.58
N PRO A 180 36.70 -4.87 -12.67
CA PRO A 180 37.30 -3.87 -13.55
C PRO A 180 36.26 -2.90 -14.14
N LEU A 181 36.64 -1.65 -14.40
CA LEU A 181 35.72 -0.65 -14.95
C LEU A 181 35.30 -0.96 -16.39
N ASP A 182 36.08 -1.66 -17.15
CA ASP A 182 35.78 -2.11 -18.52
C ASP A 182 34.74 -3.23 -18.57
N GLU A 183 34.44 -3.87 -17.44
CA GLU A 183 33.32 -4.81 -17.29
C GLU A 183 31.99 -4.11 -16.93
N GLU A 184 31.97 -2.76 -16.90
CA GLU A 184 30.78 -1.91 -16.75
C GLU A 184 29.86 -2.24 -15.57
N PRO A 185 30.36 -2.34 -14.32
CA PRO A 185 29.49 -2.57 -13.17
C PRO A 185 28.55 -1.39 -12.93
N GLY A 186 27.24 -1.66 -12.91
CA GLY A 186 26.19 -0.65 -12.72
C GLY A 186 25.91 -0.40 -11.24
N VAL A 187 26.04 0.85 -10.77
CA VAL A 187 25.57 1.22 -9.43
C VAL A 187 24.06 1.46 -9.48
N ILE A 188 23.26 0.59 -8.83
CA ILE A 188 21.81 0.73 -8.74
C ILE A 188 21.46 1.80 -7.71
N GLY A 189 22.08 1.76 -6.54
CA GLY A 189 21.85 2.72 -5.47
C GLY A 189 22.42 2.26 -4.12
N LYS A 190 22.26 3.11 -3.13
CA LYS A 190 22.77 2.94 -1.76
C LYS A 190 21.74 2.33 -0.84
N VAL A 191 22.15 1.42 0.02
CA VAL A 191 21.32 0.87 1.11
C VAL A 191 21.11 1.95 2.17
N ILE A 192 19.86 2.13 2.59
CA ILE A 192 19.44 3.12 3.59
C ILE A 192 18.94 2.43 4.87
#